data_8b292c8680ecdfb062bd0119ce92f56e
#
_entry.id   8b292c8680ecdfb062bd0119ce92f56e
#
_cell.length_a   1.000
_cell.length_b   1.000
_cell.length_c   1.000
_cell.angle_alpha   90.00
_cell.angle_beta   90.00
_cell.angle_gamma   90.00
#
_symmetry.space_group_name_H-M   'P 1'
#
loop_
_entity.id
_entity.type
_entity.pdbx_description
1 polymer ?
#
loop_
_entity_poly.entity_id
_entity_poly.type
_entity_poly.pdbx_seq_one_letter_code
_entity_poly.pdbx_strand_id
1 'polypeptide(L)'
;MINVLLVDDHKCLADGLRKLIEESGDIKVTDIANNAKECRYFLRYGLPDVLLLDISLPDVNGVELCKELKNLYPNLKILALTTYSEYSTVRQMLENGALGYVIKNAMLEELVMGIRSVAAGEKFLCHEIDLLMKKQNRANIWLTPRERELLRLVVEGYSSIEISDITSLGHETVKGYRKNLMLKLGAKNSAALVKIALEEKLLW
;
A
#
# COMPACT_ATOMS: atom_id res chain seq x y z
N MET A 1 -19.46 -15.77 -8.39
CA MET A 1 -18.93 -16.26 -7.10
C MET A 1 -17.43 -16.21 -7.20
N ILE A 2 -16.76 -15.55 -6.25
CA ILE A 2 -15.29 -15.38 -6.22
C ILE A 2 -14.71 -16.58 -5.47
N ASN A 3 -13.82 -17.34 -6.12
CA ASN A 3 -13.14 -18.49 -5.53
C ASN A 3 -11.84 -18.03 -4.88
N VAL A 4 -11.67 -18.33 -3.59
CA VAL A 4 -10.50 -17.93 -2.79
C VAL A 4 -9.76 -19.19 -2.32
N LEU A 5 -8.44 -19.21 -2.51
CA LEU A 5 -7.54 -20.11 -1.80
C LEU A 5 -6.96 -19.34 -0.60
N LEU A 6 -7.20 -19.82 0.61
CA LEU A 6 -6.64 -19.24 1.83
C LEU A 6 -5.36 -19.99 2.24
N VAL A 7 -4.28 -19.25 2.49
CA VAL A 7 -3.00 -19.79 2.93
C VAL A 7 -2.65 -19.22 4.30
N ASP A 8 -2.78 -20.01 5.35
CA ASP A 8 -2.54 -19.61 6.74
C ASP A 8 -2.27 -20.86 7.59
N ASP A 9 -1.20 -20.88 8.37
CA ASP A 9 -0.84 -22.01 9.22
C ASP A 9 -1.66 -22.09 10.52
N HIS A 10 -2.41 -21.04 10.85
CA HIS A 10 -3.28 -20.97 12.02
C HIS A 10 -4.67 -21.55 11.71
N LYS A 11 -4.82 -22.87 11.76
CA LYS A 11 -6.06 -23.59 11.38
C LYS A 11 -7.34 -23.01 11.97
N CYS A 12 -7.38 -22.75 13.28
CA CYS A 12 -8.57 -22.20 13.93
C CYS A 12 -8.97 -20.83 13.38
N LEU A 13 -7.98 -19.98 13.06
CA LEU A 13 -8.20 -18.67 12.45
C LEU A 13 -8.70 -18.83 11.01
N ALA A 14 -8.06 -19.70 10.24
CA ALA A 14 -8.43 -19.97 8.84
C ALA A 14 -9.86 -20.50 8.72
N ASP A 15 -10.27 -21.44 9.57
CA ASP A 15 -11.64 -21.96 9.61
C ASP A 15 -12.66 -20.88 10.03
N GLY A 16 -12.29 -20.00 10.96
CA GLY A 16 -13.10 -18.86 11.37
C GLY A 16 -13.28 -17.86 10.24
N LEU A 17 -12.19 -17.47 9.59
CA LEU A 17 -12.19 -16.55 8.45
C LEU A 17 -12.99 -17.11 7.27
N ARG A 18 -12.86 -18.41 6.96
CA ARG A 18 -13.65 -19.08 5.93
C ARG A 18 -15.14 -18.83 6.14
N LYS A 19 -15.65 -19.14 7.35
CA LYS A 19 -17.07 -18.96 7.66
C LYS A 19 -17.52 -17.52 7.48
N LEU A 20 -16.77 -16.59 8.07
CA LEU A 20 -17.08 -15.16 8.00
C LEU A 20 -17.05 -14.61 6.57
N ILE A 21 -16.06 -15.01 5.77
CA ILE A 21 -15.95 -14.58 4.37
C ILE A 21 -17.12 -15.13 3.54
N GLU A 22 -17.48 -16.41 3.74
CA GLU A 22 -18.58 -17.06 3.01
C GLU A 22 -19.97 -16.52 3.38
N GLU A 23 -20.15 -15.90 4.56
CA GLU A 23 -21.37 -15.18 4.96
C GLU A 23 -21.68 -13.99 4.04
N SER A 24 -20.70 -13.46 3.30
CA SER A 24 -20.93 -12.42 2.29
C SER A 24 -21.77 -12.88 1.09
N GLY A 25 -21.90 -14.20 0.90
CA GLY A 25 -22.77 -14.84 -0.10
C GLY A 25 -22.23 -14.89 -1.53
N ASP A 26 -21.21 -14.09 -1.87
CA ASP A 26 -20.61 -14.00 -3.20
C ASP A 26 -19.15 -14.51 -3.27
N ILE A 27 -18.58 -14.88 -2.13
CA ILE A 27 -17.20 -15.41 -2.01
C ILE A 27 -17.26 -16.85 -1.48
N LYS A 28 -16.40 -17.72 -2.02
CA LYS A 28 -16.24 -19.10 -1.58
C LYS A 28 -14.75 -19.39 -1.34
N VAL A 29 -14.40 -19.85 -0.15
CA VAL A 29 -13.07 -20.39 0.16
C VAL A 29 -13.04 -21.84 -0.28
N THR A 30 -12.42 -22.10 -1.44
CA THR A 30 -12.38 -23.44 -2.05
C THR A 30 -11.50 -24.39 -1.26
N ASP A 31 -10.34 -23.90 -0.81
CA ASP A 31 -9.36 -24.70 -0.07
C ASP A 31 -8.62 -23.83 0.95
N ILE A 32 -8.05 -24.49 1.96
CA ILE A 32 -7.16 -23.89 2.96
C ILE A 32 -5.83 -24.63 2.91
N ALA A 33 -4.75 -23.91 2.64
CA ALA A 33 -3.39 -24.42 2.70
C ALA A 33 -2.71 -23.97 4.00
N ASN A 34 -2.07 -24.89 4.73
CA ASN A 34 -1.43 -24.58 6.01
C ASN A 34 0.07 -24.20 5.87
N ASN A 35 0.59 -24.21 4.65
CA ASN A 35 1.99 -23.93 4.32
C ASN A 35 2.17 -23.70 2.83
N ALA A 36 3.35 -23.24 2.42
CA ALA A 36 3.64 -22.96 1.01
C ALA A 36 3.62 -24.24 0.13
N LYS A 37 4.00 -25.39 0.69
CA LYS A 37 3.96 -26.67 -0.05
C LYS A 37 2.52 -27.05 -0.44
N GLU A 38 1.57 -26.92 0.48
CA GLU A 38 0.15 -27.16 0.21
C GLU A 38 -0.43 -26.11 -0.76
N CYS A 39 -0.04 -24.83 -0.60
CA CYS A 39 -0.41 -23.79 -1.53
C CYS A 39 0.00 -24.13 -2.97
N ARG A 40 1.28 -24.50 -3.19
CA ARG A 40 1.77 -24.94 -4.50
C ARG A 40 1.02 -26.17 -5.03
N TYR A 41 0.65 -27.09 -4.15
CA TYR A 41 -0.12 -28.28 -4.54
C TYR A 41 -1.48 -27.88 -5.10
N PHE A 42 -2.27 -27.06 -4.40
CA PHE A 42 -3.60 -26.63 -4.85
C PHE A 42 -3.53 -25.84 -6.16
N LEU A 43 -2.56 -24.92 -6.31
CA LEU A 43 -2.40 -24.12 -7.52
C LEU A 43 -2.11 -24.93 -8.79
N ARG A 44 -1.62 -26.17 -8.67
CA ARG A 44 -1.42 -27.08 -9.84
C ARG A 44 -2.73 -27.59 -10.41
N TYR A 45 -3.78 -27.65 -9.62
CA TYR A 45 -5.09 -28.15 -10.06
C TYR A 45 -6.03 -27.06 -10.56
N GLY A 46 -5.73 -25.82 -10.25
CA GLY A 46 -6.50 -24.67 -10.72
C GLY A 46 -6.09 -23.39 -10.00
N LEU A 47 -6.21 -22.26 -10.68
CA LEU A 47 -5.95 -20.97 -10.07
C LEU A 47 -7.25 -20.44 -9.45
N PRO A 48 -7.20 -19.93 -8.20
CA PRO A 48 -8.32 -19.22 -7.61
C PRO A 48 -8.45 -17.83 -8.27
N ASP A 49 -9.62 -17.20 -8.07
CA ASP A 49 -9.80 -15.81 -8.43
C ASP A 49 -8.94 -14.89 -7.55
N VAL A 50 -8.76 -15.26 -6.27
CA VAL A 50 -7.88 -14.57 -5.31
C VAL A 50 -7.14 -15.58 -4.45
N LEU A 51 -5.83 -15.41 -4.32
CA LEU A 51 -5.02 -16.07 -3.30
C LEU A 51 -4.93 -15.15 -2.09
N LEU A 52 -5.51 -15.55 -0.96
CA LEU A 52 -5.37 -14.88 0.33
C LEU A 52 -4.16 -15.47 1.05
N LEU A 53 -3.08 -14.71 1.19
CA LEU A 53 -1.76 -15.21 1.57
C LEU A 53 -1.26 -14.62 2.87
N ASP A 54 -1.06 -15.46 3.89
CA ASP A 54 -0.28 -15.05 5.07
C ASP A 54 1.22 -14.96 4.74
N ILE A 55 1.88 -14.02 5.40
CA ILE A 55 3.33 -13.82 5.32
C ILE A 55 4.08 -14.77 6.25
N SER A 56 3.48 -15.08 7.42
CA SER A 56 4.09 -15.96 8.43
C SER A 56 3.77 -17.42 8.16
N LEU A 57 4.41 -18.04 7.18
CA LEU A 57 4.27 -19.47 6.96
C LEU A 57 5.44 -20.24 7.58
N PRO A 58 5.23 -21.50 8.00
CA PRO A 58 6.24 -22.28 8.72
C PRO A 58 7.42 -22.73 7.84
N ASP A 59 7.22 -22.83 6.54
CA ASP A 59 8.19 -23.42 5.60
C ASP A 59 8.87 -22.37 4.68
N VAL A 60 8.20 -21.26 4.37
CA VAL A 60 8.73 -20.18 3.52
C VAL A 60 8.09 -18.85 3.92
N ASN A 61 8.87 -17.77 3.89
CA ASN A 61 8.30 -16.43 4.06
C ASN A 61 7.32 -16.10 2.93
N GLY A 62 6.11 -15.65 3.28
CA GLY A 62 5.05 -15.34 2.31
C GLY A 62 5.43 -14.25 1.30
N VAL A 63 6.37 -13.36 1.63
CA VAL A 63 6.91 -12.35 0.70
C VAL A 63 7.69 -13.03 -0.44
N GLU A 64 8.50 -14.04 -0.10
CA GLU A 64 9.26 -14.83 -1.08
C GLU A 64 8.32 -15.71 -1.91
N LEU A 65 7.35 -16.34 -1.24
CA LEU A 65 6.31 -17.14 -1.91
C LEU A 65 5.50 -16.28 -2.91
N CYS A 66 5.12 -15.07 -2.53
CA CYS A 66 4.44 -14.14 -3.43
C CYS A 66 5.26 -13.89 -4.71
N LYS A 67 6.55 -13.59 -4.58
CA LYS A 67 7.46 -13.38 -5.71
C LYS A 67 7.56 -14.61 -6.60
N GLU A 68 7.74 -15.79 -5.99
CA GLU A 68 7.79 -17.08 -6.71
C GLU A 68 6.50 -17.32 -7.50
N LEU A 69 5.35 -17.20 -6.82
CA LEU A 69 4.05 -17.47 -7.44
C LEU A 69 3.72 -16.47 -8.55
N LYS A 70 4.09 -15.21 -8.41
CA LYS A 70 3.92 -14.21 -9.49
C LYS A 70 4.79 -14.46 -10.70
N ASN A 71 5.98 -15.05 -10.52
CA ASN A 71 6.83 -15.48 -11.64
C ASN A 71 6.24 -16.70 -12.38
N LEU A 72 5.68 -17.66 -11.63
CA LEU A 72 5.07 -18.88 -12.21
C LEU A 72 3.67 -18.62 -12.78
N TYR A 73 2.91 -17.77 -12.13
CA TYR A 73 1.51 -17.45 -12.46
C TYR A 73 1.31 -15.93 -12.50
N PRO A 74 1.72 -15.23 -13.58
CA PRO A 74 1.66 -13.77 -13.66
C PRO A 74 0.26 -13.17 -13.43
N ASN A 75 -0.78 -13.91 -13.80
CA ASN A 75 -2.18 -13.50 -13.66
C ASN A 75 -2.79 -13.82 -12.28
N LEU A 76 -2.08 -14.56 -11.41
CA LEU A 76 -2.57 -14.87 -10.07
C LEU A 76 -2.72 -13.57 -9.26
N LYS A 77 -3.90 -13.36 -8.74
CA LYS A 77 -4.23 -12.18 -7.92
C LYS A 77 -4.00 -12.53 -6.45
N ILE A 78 -3.08 -11.82 -5.82
CA ILE A 78 -2.66 -12.08 -4.44
C ILE A 78 -3.08 -10.93 -3.55
N LEU A 79 -3.81 -11.23 -2.48
CA LEU A 79 -4.15 -10.37 -1.36
C LEU A 79 -3.39 -10.88 -0.13
N ALA A 80 -2.45 -10.09 0.40
CA ALA A 80 -1.78 -10.42 1.64
C ALA A 80 -2.73 -10.28 2.83
N LEU A 81 -2.74 -11.25 3.73
CA LEU A 81 -3.46 -11.23 5.00
C LEU A 81 -2.50 -11.61 6.11
N THR A 82 -2.10 -10.67 6.96
CA THR A 82 -1.02 -10.90 7.92
C THR A 82 -1.13 -10.02 9.16
N THR A 83 -0.37 -10.34 10.19
CA THR A 83 -0.23 -9.49 11.39
C THR A 83 0.82 -8.39 11.23
N TYR A 84 1.65 -8.44 10.19
CA TYR A 84 2.69 -7.44 9.96
C TYR A 84 2.12 -6.16 9.34
N SER A 85 2.46 -5.02 9.95
CA SER A 85 2.10 -3.68 9.46
C SER A 85 3.33 -2.81 9.18
N GLU A 86 4.54 -3.42 9.09
CA GLU A 86 5.76 -2.68 8.81
C GLU A 86 5.82 -2.24 7.35
N TYR A 87 6.18 -0.98 7.13
CA TYR A 87 6.28 -0.39 5.79
C TYR A 87 7.15 -1.19 4.82
N SER A 88 8.31 -1.69 5.28
CA SER A 88 9.24 -2.48 4.48
C SER A 88 8.58 -3.75 3.93
N THR A 89 7.84 -4.46 4.77
CA THR A 89 7.15 -5.70 4.43
C THR A 89 5.99 -5.44 3.47
N VAL A 90 5.17 -4.43 3.74
CA VAL A 90 4.08 -4.00 2.85
C VAL A 90 4.63 -3.66 1.46
N ARG A 91 5.68 -2.84 1.43
CA ARG A 91 6.32 -2.42 0.19
C ARG A 91 6.85 -3.61 -0.62
N GLN A 92 7.58 -4.53 0.01
CA GLN A 92 8.11 -5.72 -0.64
C GLN A 92 7.01 -6.62 -1.22
N MET A 93 5.90 -6.81 -0.48
CA MET A 93 4.74 -7.58 -0.98
C MET A 93 4.17 -6.96 -2.25
N LEU A 94 3.96 -5.63 -2.25
CA LEU A 94 3.42 -4.92 -3.41
C LEU A 94 4.40 -4.91 -4.60
N GLU A 95 5.71 -4.73 -4.34
CA GLU A 95 6.77 -4.80 -5.37
C GLU A 95 6.89 -6.22 -5.96
N ASN A 96 6.63 -7.26 -5.18
CA ASN A 96 6.58 -8.65 -5.63
C ASN A 96 5.27 -9.00 -6.38
N GLY A 97 4.36 -8.04 -6.54
CA GLY A 97 3.17 -8.17 -7.38
C GLY A 97 1.89 -8.55 -6.64
N ALA A 98 1.84 -8.47 -5.31
CA ALA A 98 0.56 -8.52 -4.60
C ALA A 98 -0.31 -7.33 -5.01
N LEU A 99 -1.59 -7.56 -5.24
CA LEU A 99 -2.56 -6.51 -5.59
C LEU A 99 -3.15 -5.84 -4.36
N GLY A 100 -3.09 -6.48 -3.19
CA GLY A 100 -3.62 -5.89 -1.98
C GLY A 100 -2.94 -6.37 -0.72
N TYR A 101 -3.23 -5.65 0.39
CA TYR A 101 -2.69 -5.92 1.70
C TYR A 101 -3.71 -5.60 2.79
N VAL A 102 -4.02 -6.57 3.63
CA VAL A 102 -4.95 -6.46 4.76
C VAL A 102 -4.26 -7.04 6.00
N ILE A 103 -4.42 -6.38 7.15
CA ILE A 103 -3.96 -6.90 8.43
C ILE A 103 -5.02 -7.81 9.06
N LYS A 104 -4.61 -8.86 9.77
CA LYS A 104 -5.51 -9.87 10.36
C LYS A 104 -6.47 -9.29 11.42
N ASN A 105 -6.18 -8.13 11.97
CA ASN A 105 -7.04 -7.39 12.90
C ASN A 105 -7.94 -6.34 12.22
N ALA A 106 -7.92 -6.24 10.89
CA ALA A 106 -8.84 -5.39 10.16
C ALA A 106 -10.29 -5.87 10.32
N MET A 107 -11.25 -4.97 10.10
CA MET A 107 -12.67 -5.34 10.11
C MET A 107 -12.97 -6.34 8.98
N LEU A 108 -13.91 -7.25 9.21
CA LEU A 108 -14.33 -8.24 8.22
C LEU A 108 -14.76 -7.58 6.89
N GLU A 109 -15.45 -6.47 6.99
CA GLU A 109 -15.90 -5.69 5.84
C GLU A 109 -14.74 -5.24 4.96
N GLU A 110 -13.60 -4.82 5.56
CA GLU A 110 -12.40 -4.45 4.81
C GLU A 110 -11.77 -5.66 4.10
N LEU A 111 -11.74 -6.82 4.76
CA LEU A 111 -11.23 -8.05 4.15
C LEU A 111 -12.10 -8.46 2.95
N VAL A 112 -13.42 -8.46 3.10
CA VAL A 112 -14.38 -8.78 2.02
C VAL A 112 -14.25 -7.78 0.87
N MET A 113 -14.16 -6.48 1.17
CA MET A 113 -13.91 -5.44 0.15
C MET A 113 -12.58 -5.68 -0.57
N GLY A 114 -11.52 -6.02 0.18
CA GLY A 114 -10.21 -6.33 -0.39
C GLY A 114 -10.24 -7.51 -1.35
N ILE A 115 -10.94 -8.60 -0.98
CA ILE A 115 -11.11 -9.77 -1.86
C ILE A 115 -11.83 -9.36 -3.14
N ARG A 116 -12.92 -8.58 -3.06
CA ARG A 116 -13.69 -8.13 -4.24
C ARG A 116 -12.85 -7.23 -5.15
N SER A 117 -12.15 -6.24 -4.59
CA SER A 117 -11.29 -5.33 -5.36
C SER A 117 -10.16 -6.09 -6.07
N VAL A 118 -9.48 -6.98 -5.34
CA VAL A 118 -8.40 -7.80 -5.91
C VAL A 118 -8.94 -8.76 -6.97
N ALA A 119 -10.12 -9.36 -6.77
CA ALA A 119 -10.78 -10.19 -7.77
C ALA A 119 -11.09 -9.41 -9.06
N ALA A 120 -11.44 -8.12 -8.94
CA ALA A 120 -11.61 -7.22 -10.09
C ALA A 120 -10.29 -6.79 -10.74
N GLY A 121 -9.14 -7.11 -10.14
CA GLY A 121 -7.81 -6.69 -10.61
C GLY A 121 -7.41 -5.29 -10.10
N GLU A 122 -8.14 -4.75 -9.15
CA GLU A 122 -7.87 -3.45 -8.54
C GLU A 122 -6.95 -3.59 -7.32
N LYS A 123 -6.15 -2.55 -7.07
CA LYS A 123 -5.30 -2.49 -5.86
C LYS A 123 -6.15 -2.18 -4.64
N PHE A 124 -5.84 -2.85 -3.53
CA PHE A 124 -6.51 -2.62 -2.25
C PHE A 124 -5.51 -2.58 -1.09
N LEU A 125 -5.64 -1.57 -0.24
CA LEU A 125 -4.96 -1.49 1.05
C LEU A 125 -6.00 -1.23 2.13
N CYS A 126 -5.99 -1.99 3.23
CA CYS A 126 -6.85 -1.66 4.35
C CYS A 126 -6.47 -0.29 4.94
N HIS A 127 -7.38 0.34 5.65
CA HIS A 127 -7.26 1.72 6.11
C HIS A 127 -5.94 2.00 6.84
N GLU A 128 -5.55 1.12 7.76
CA GLU A 128 -4.31 1.27 8.54
C GLU A 128 -3.07 1.27 7.64
N ILE A 129 -3.01 0.34 6.68
CA ILE A 129 -1.89 0.23 5.74
C ILE A 129 -1.87 1.40 4.75
N ASP A 130 -3.01 1.87 4.28
CA ASP A 130 -3.09 3.04 3.41
C ASP A 130 -2.55 4.30 4.11
N LEU A 131 -2.91 4.50 5.38
CA LEU A 131 -2.35 5.59 6.20
C LEU A 131 -0.84 5.46 6.41
N LEU A 132 -0.35 4.25 6.71
CA LEU A 132 1.07 3.97 6.86
C LEU A 132 1.84 4.31 5.57
N MET A 133 1.36 3.83 4.43
CA MET A 133 1.99 4.07 3.13
C MET A 133 2.00 5.56 2.76
N LYS A 134 0.91 6.26 3.00
CA LYS A 134 0.83 7.72 2.80
C LYS A 134 1.79 8.48 3.68
N LYS A 135 1.87 8.14 4.96
CA LYS A 135 2.81 8.76 5.92
C LYS A 135 4.26 8.55 5.50
N GLN A 136 4.62 7.32 5.14
CA GLN A 136 6.00 6.99 4.78
C GLN A 136 6.42 7.56 3.42
N ASN A 137 5.51 7.59 2.44
CA ASN A 137 5.76 8.25 1.17
C ASN A 137 6.01 9.76 1.34
N ARG A 138 5.34 10.40 2.31
CA ARG A 138 5.58 11.82 2.67
C ARG A 138 6.91 11.98 3.41
N ALA A 139 7.25 11.09 4.35
CA ALA A 139 8.51 11.14 5.09
C ALA A 139 9.75 10.94 4.19
N ASN A 140 9.60 10.26 3.05
CA ASN A 140 10.65 10.07 2.05
C ASN A 140 10.74 11.20 1.01
N ILE A 141 10.02 12.30 1.19
CA ILE A 141 10.14 13.47 0.30
C ILE A 141 11.45 14.16 0.57
N TRP A 142 12.45 13.86 -0.27
CA TRP A 142 13.73 14.54 -0.20
C TRP A 142 13.64 15.89 -0.93
N LEU A 143 13.77 16.99 -0.16
CA LEU A 143 13.86 18.33 -0.72
C LEU A 143 15.33 18.72 -0.88
N THR A 144 15.70 19.23 -2.05
CA THR A 144 17.01 19.83 -2.24
C THR A 144 17.16 21.03 -1.30
N PRO A 145 18.40 21.48 -0.97
CA PRO A 145 18.60 22.68 -0.15
C PRO A 145 17.82 23.89 -0.68
N ARG A 146 17.77 24.05 -2.00
CA ARG A 146 17.07 25.17 -2.64
C ARG A 146 15.53 25.04 -2.56
N GLU A 147 15.01 23.84 -2.73
CA GLU A 147 13.57 23.57 -2.55
C GLU A 147 13.14 23.83 -1.10
N ARG A 148 13.97 23.45 -0.14
CA ARG A 148 13.71 23.67 1.30
C ARG A 148 13.72 25.15 1.65
N GLU A 149 14.68 25.92 1.14
CA GLU A 149 14.75 27.38 1.31
C GLU A 149 13.48 28.06 0.77
N LEU A 150 13.09 27.72 -0.46
CA LEU A 150 11.89 28.27 -1.08
C LEU A 150 10.61 27.85 -0.36
N LEU A 151 10.53 26.59 0.08
CA LEU A 151 9.39 26.11 0.87
C LEU A 151 9.27 26.88 2.19
N ARG A 152 10.40 27.17 2.87
CA ARG A 152 10.42 27.96 4.10
C ARG A 152 9.84 29.35 3.88
N LEU A 153 10.27 30.06 2.85
CA LEU A 153 9.75 31.38 2.51
C LEU A 153 8.24 31.37 2.18
N VAL A 154 7.77 30.30 1.51
CA VAL A 154 6.33 30.10 1.27
C VAL A 154 5.57 29.90 2.58
N VAL A 155 6.11 29.13 3.53
CA VAL A 155 5.48 28.89 4.85
C VAL A 155 5.48 30.16 5.69
N GLU A 156 6.51 31.01 5.58
CA GLU A 156 6.61 32.34 6.20
C GLU A 156 5.63 33.36 5.59
N GLY A 157 4.96 33.00 4.49
CA GLY A 157 3.90 33.83 3.87
C GLY A 157 4.34 34.73 2.73
N TYR A 158 5.59 34.62 2.28
CA TYR A 158 6.10 35.45 1.19
C TYR A 158 5.44 35.13 -0.16
N SER A 159 5.09 36.14 -0.91
CA SER A 159 4.65 36.05 -2.30
C SER A 159 5.79 35.64 -3.24
N SER A 160 5.44 35.21 -4.47
CA SER A 160 6.48 34.85 -5.45
C SER A 160 7.39 36.03 -5.88
N ILE A 161 6.91 37.28 -5.78
CA ILE A 161 7.68 38.48 -6.06
C ILE A 161 8.70 38.70 -4.94
N GLU A 162 8.26 38.69 -3.69
CA GLU A 162 9.13 38.87 -2.52
C GLU A 162 10.17 37.75 -2.43
N ILE A 163 9.81 36.52 -2.74
CA ILE A 163 10.76 35.39 -2.80
C ILE A 163 11.81 35.62 -3.91
N SER A 164 11.38 36.15 -5.06
CA SER A 164 12.29 36.53 -6.16
C SER A 164 13.35 37.54 -5.69
N ASP A 165 12.92 38.55 -4.95
CA ASP A 165 13.80 39.59 -4.43
C ASP A 165 14.75 39.04 -3.35
N ILE A 166 14.24 38.25 -2.40
CA ILE A 166 15.05 37.67 -1.32
C ILE A 166 16.09 36.70 -1.86
N THR A 167 15.72 35.87 -2.84
CA THR A 167 16.58 34.79 -3.35
C THR A 167 17.40 35.14 -4.57
N SER A 168 17.22 36.36 -5.12
CA SER A 168 17.81 36.81 -6.39
C SER A 168 17.53 35.88 -7.57
N LEU A 169 16.39 35.17 -7.55
CA LEU A 169 15.91 34.34 -8.65
C LEU A 169 14.92 35.11 -9.52
N GLY A 170 14.86 34.79 -10.80
CA GLY A 170 13.80 35.29 -11.67
C GLY A 170 12.41 34.87 -11.19
N HIS A 171 11.41 35.74 -11.31
CA HIS A 171 10.02 35.49 -10.87
C HIS A 171 9.43 34.21 -11.47
N GLU A 172 9.68 33.94 -12.75
CA GLU A 172 9.20 32.70 -13.40
C GLU A 172 9.91 31.45 -12.84
N THR A 173 11.17 31.58 -12.43
CA THR A 173 11.91 30.51 -11.75
C THR A 173 11.27 30.16 -10.40
N VAL A 174 10.92 31.18 -9.60
CA VAL A 174 10.22 31.00 -8.32
C VAL A 174 8.86 30.33 -8.50
N LYS A 175 8.09 30.76 -9.50
CA LYS A 175 6.82 30.08 -9.86
C LYS A 175 7.03 28.62 -10.24
N GLY A 176 8.07 28.31 -11.01
CA GLY A 176 8.46 26.95 -11.37
C GLY A 176 8.75 26.09 -10.13
N TYR A 177 9.53 26.60 -9.19
CA TYR A 177 9.81 25.92 -7.92
C TYR A 177 8.52 25.67 -7.09
N ARG A 178 7.64 26.67 -6.97
CA ARG A 178 6.35 26.50 -6.26
C ARG A 178 5.49 25.43 -6.89
N LYS A 179 5.40 25.41 -8.22
CA LYS A 179 4.66 24.36 -8.96
C LYS A 179 5.27 22.97 -8.72
N ASN A 180 6.61 22.88 -8.79
CA ASN A 180 7.30 21.60 -8.55
C ASN A 180 7.13 21.12 -7.09
N LEU A 181 7.22 22.03 -6.11
CA LEU A 181 6.96 21.72 -4.71
C LEU A 181 5.52 21.24 -4.51
N MET A 182 4.52 21.88 -5.13
CA MET A 182 3.14 21.43 -5.07
C MET A 182 2.97 20.02 -5.67
N LEU A 183 3.58 19.74 -6.81
CA LEU A 183 3.55 18.41 -7.43
C LEU A 183 4.23 17.36 -6.54
N LYS A 184 5.43 17.67 -6.05
CA LYS A 184 6.26 16.78 -5.23
C LYS A 184 5.60 16.44 -3.89
N LEU A 185 4.88 17.40 -3.30
CA LEU A 185 4.19 17.27 -2.03
C LEU A 185 2.70 16.88 -2.18
N GLY A 186 2.20 16.75 -3.41
CA GLY A 186 0.80 16.44 -3.68
C GLY A 186 -0.17 17.55 -3.22
N ALA A 187 0.30 18.80 -3.15
CA ALA A 187 -0.50 19.94 -2.71
C ALA A 187 -1.32 20.51 -3.87
N LYS A 188 -2.63 20.71 -3.65
CA LYS A 188 -3.54 21.27 -4.66
C LYS A 188 -3.44 22.78 -4.82
N ASN A 189 -2.92 23.48 -3.79
CA ASN A 189 -2.75 24.95 -3.74
C ASN A 189 -1.71 25.31 -2.68
N SER A 190 -1.36 26.60 -2.58
CA SER A 190 -0.37 27.11 -1.62
C SER A 190 -0.78 26.88 -0.16
N ALA A 191 -2.05 26.98 0.19
CA ALA A 191 -2.51 26.71 1.56
C ALA A 191 -2.30 25.23 1.94
N ALA A 192 -2.60 24.31 1.03
CA ALA A 192 -2.33 22.88 1.21
C ALA A 192 -0.82 22.62 1.29
N LEU A 193 0.00 23.32 0.51
CA LEU A 193 1.46 23.22 0.55
C LEU A 193 2.01 23.62 1.92
N VAL A 194 1.56 24.74 2.48
CA VAL A 194 1.94 25.21 3.82
C VAL A 194 1.51 24.20 4.89
N LYS A 195 0.26 23.74 4.84
CA LYS A 195 -0.27 22.75 5.78
C LYS A 195 0.60 21.48 5.79
N ILE A 196 0.90 20.92 4.62
CA ILE A 196 1.72 19.71 4.50
C ILE A 196 3.14 19.97 5.04
N ALA A 197 3.76 21.11 4.72
CA ALA A 197 5.10 21.43 5.18
C ALA A 197 5.21 21.50 6.71
N LEU A 198 4.18 22.00 7.39
CA LEU A 198 4.11 22.07 8.85
C LEU A 198 3.80 20.72 9.49
N GLU A 199 2.80 20.00 8.98
CA GLU A 199 2.38 18.68 9.50
C GLU A 199 3.51 17.63 9.38
N GLU A 200 4.23 17.63 8.26
CA GLU A 200 5.31 16.66 7.98
C GLU A 200 6.69 17.14 8.46
N LYS A 201 6.76 18.29 9.14
CA LYS A 201 8.01 18.87 9.69
C LYS A 201 9.16 18.94 8.67
N LEU A 202 8.86 19.30 7.42
CA LEU A 202 9.83 19.29 6.30
C LEU A 202 10.92 20.36 6.39
N LEU A 203 10.81 21.28 7.33
CA LEU A 203 11.69 22.45 7.47
C LEU A 203 12.65 22.35 8.68
N TRP A 204 12.51 21.33 9.53
CA TRP A 204 13.34 21.10 10.72
C TRP A 204 14.22 19.88 10.59
#